data_69ba46ed229ade0c9614c9b9640fc8ce
#
_entry.id   69ba46ed229ade0c9614c9b9640fc8ce
#
_cell.length_a   1.000
_cell.length_b   1.000
_cell.length_c   1.000
_cell.angle_alpha   90.00
_cell.angle_beta   90.00
_cell.angle_gamma   90.00
#
_symmetry.space_group_name_H-M   'P 1'
#
loop_
_entity.id
_entity.type
_entity.pdbx_description
1 polymer ?
#
loop_
_entity_poly.entity_id
_entity_poly.type
_entity_poly.pdbx_seq_one_letter_code
_entity_poly.pdbx_strand_id
1 'polypeptide(L)'
;MDSIPDYSRFFTVDELFNHSRTVALNHTSFVQYQNIGYSQNGEAIPMLTMGNGSKSLLLYACPHPNEPIGSLLIDFLLNTLIDYRQLLLTYTWHFIPCVDPDGTRLNQGWFSGPFTIRNYARNFYRPRTEEQVEWTFPITYKNYSWTTPSNETQALMYAIRLVQPDFVYGLHNSGFGGMYYYISQPLFDIFPQLERLPSSLGLFLAKGEAEAPWIIRYASAIFSPLSLPSAYDYYEKYTHSNPVTMMSGGGTSFDYLEEIGLNKTIFLMAELPYFQSPMVTNDTIIPNITRRDVLLQGLDKDNESNAFLMYLLTQIKPVMTFNSSFYRASRSLLELYNTTAASRREAVLNDNSTLVPATVASQADALYISMFYKMLIASMLDRAIIWQIQQPSADRKLLENARIELENHLDDWINDIEQNLPYTPIRIRNLVQAQLGAMLTVLPKVGC
;
A
#
# COMPACT_ATOMS: atom_id res chain seq x y z
N MET A 1 14.42 -12.38 15.61
CA MET A 1 13.28 -12.79 14.74
C MET A 1 12.50 -13.98 15.28
N ASP A 2 13.14 -14.94 15.94
CA ASP A 2 12.47 -16.16 16.45
C ASP A 2 11.47 -15.91 17.59
N SER A 3 11.62 -14.80 18.32
CA SER A 3 10.72 -14.36 19.39
C SER A 3 9.42 -13.73 18.92
N ILE A 4 9.25 -13.48 17.61
CA ILE A 4 7.99 -12.98 17.08
C ILE A 4 6.87 -14.01 17.30
N PRO A 5 5.73 -13.62 17.92
CA PRO A 5 4.61 -14.53 18.17
C PRO A 5 4.04 -15.15 16.89
N ASP A 6 3.43 -16.31 17.02
CA ASP A 6 2.65 -16.93 15.93
C ASP A 6 1.24 -16.32 15.93
N TYR A 7 1.12 -15.14 15.33
CA TYR A 7 -0.14 -14.43 15.24
C TYR A 7 -1.15 -15.22 14.38
N SER A 8 -2.33 -15.47 14.93
CA SER A 8 -3.45 -16.12 14.21
C SER A 8 -4.37 -15.11 13.50
N ARG A 9 -4.26 -13.81 13.82
CA ARG A 9 -5.06 -12.71 13.29
C ARG A 9 -4.32 -11.39 13.41
N PHE A 10 -4.82 -10.38 12.72
CA PHE A 10 -4.41 -8.98 12.94
C PHE A 10 -5.19 -8.37 14.12
N PHE A 11 -4.60 -7.39 14.78
CA PHE A 11 -5.26 -6.65 15.85
C PHE A 11 -6.22 -5.60 15.27
N THR A 12 -7.32 -5.37 15.96
CA THR A 12 -8.20 -4.24 15.69
C THR A 12 -7.55 -2.92 16.13
N VAL A 13 -8.03 -1.79 15.64
CA VAL A 13 -7.55 -0.45 16.04
C VAL A 13 -7.66 -0.27 17.56
N ASP A 14 -8.77 -0.71 18.16
CA ASP A 14 -8.98 -0.62 19.61
C ASP A 14 -7.93 -1.42 20.40
N GLU A 15 -7.64 -2.64 19.94
CA GLU A 15 -6.61 -3.49 20.56
C GLU A 15 -5.23 -2.82 20.44
N LEU A 16 -4.85 -2.33 19.27
CA LEU A 16 -3.57 -1.66 19.03
C LEU A 16 -3.38 -0.44 19.93
N PHE A 17 -4.40 0.42 20.01
CA PHE A 17 -4.31 1.64 20.81
C PHE A 17 -4.36 1.34 22.32
N ASN A 18 -5.11 0.33 22.75
CA ASN A 18 -5.12 -0.13 24.15
C ASN A 18 -3.78 -0.77 24.54
N HIS A 19 -3.19 -1.63 23.69
CA HIS A 19 -1.85 -2.19 23.93
C HIS A 19 -0.80 -1.09 24.03
N SER A 20 -0.77 -0.16 23.08
CA SER A 20 0.16 0.97 23.05
C SER A 20 0.05 1.82 24.31
N ARG A 21 -1.18 2.15 24.75
CA ARG A 21 -1.41 2.88 25.99
C ARG A 21 -0.97 2.11 27.21
N THR A 22 -1.21 0.80 27.26
CA THR A 22 -0.81 -0.09 28.37
C THR A 22 0.71 -0.14 28.49
N VAL A 23 1.44 -0.30 27.38
CA VAL A 23 2.90 -0.25 27.37
C VAL A 23 3.40 1.09 27.92
N ALA A 24 2.85 2.20 27.48
CA ALA A 24 3.24 3.53 27.95
C ALA A 24 2.98 3.73 29.46
N LEU A 25 1.83 3.27 29.96
CA LEU A 25 1.49 3.35 31.39
C LEU A 25 2.39 2.48 32.28
N ASN A 26 2.76 1.30 31.81
CA ASN A 26 3.60 0.37 32.56
C ASN A 26 5.09 0.77 32.54
N HIS A 27 5.51 1.62 31.61
CA HIS A 27 6.91 1.96 31.37
C HIS A 27 7.14 3.47 31.24
N THR A 28 6.48 4.28 32.08
CA THR A 28 6.48 5.75 32.03
C THR A 28 7.88 6.41 32.09
N SER A 29 8.89 5.71 32.62
CA SER A 29 10.27 6.19 32.61
C SER A 29 11.01 5.99 31.30
N PHE A 30 10.48 5.19 30.36
CA PHE A 30 11.12 4.82 29.09
C PHE A 30 10.24 5.14 27.87
N VAL A 31 8.92 5.21 28.04
CA VAL A 31 7.97 5.37 26.95
C VAL A 31 7.15 6.63 27.18
N GLN A 32 7.22 7.53 26.20
CA GLN A 32 6.33 8.70 26.13
C GLN A 32 5.19 8.38 25.19
N TYR A 33 3.97 8.74 25.54
CA TYR A 33 2.78 8.62 24.72
C TYR A 33 2.24 10.01 24.39
N GLN A 34 2.13 10.35 23.14
CA GLN A 34 1.70 11.66 22.67
C GLN A 34 0.62 11.53 21.60
N ASN A 35 -0.43 12.36 21.65
CA ASN A 35 -1.34 12.53 20.54
C ASN A 35 -0.70 13.49 19.53
N ILE A 36 -0.55 13.07 18.26
CA ILE A 36 0.06 13.85 17.18
C ILE A 36 -0.97 14.47 16.24
N GLY A 37 -2.24 14.11 16.36
CA GLY A 37 -3.34 14.59 15.52
C GLY A 37 -4.60 13.78 15.71
N TYR A 38 -5.56 14.04 14.85
CA TYR A 38 -6.85 13.35 14.85
C TYR A 38 -7.19 12.91 13.44
N SER A 39 -7.85 11.75 13.30
CA SER A 39 -8.40 11.27 12.04
C SER A 39 -9.55 12.15 11.55
N GLN A 40 -10.02 11.88 10.34
CA GLN A 40 -11.18 12.57 9.77
C GLN A 40 -12.44 12.47 10.65
N ASN A 41 -12.63 11.33 11.33
CA ASN A 41 -13.76 11.12 12.26
C ASN A 41 -13.46 11.56 13.71
N GLY A 42 -12.29 12.17 13.97
CA GLY A 42 -11.91 12.71 15.27
C GLY A 42 -11.27 11.70 16.22
N GLU A 43 -10.81 10.55 15.75
CA GLU A 43 -10.05 9.59 16.55
C GLU A 43 -8.60 10.06 16.74
N ALA A 44 -8.10 10.03 17.97
CA ALA A 44 -6.74 10.46 18.27
C ALA A 44 -5.70 9.50 17.66
N ILE A 45 -4.68 10.05 17.00
CA ILE A 45 -3.56 9.30 16.42
C ILE A 45 -2.38 9.37 17.38
N PRO A 46 -2.02 8.26 18.05
CA PRO A 46 -0.93 8.24 19.01
C PRO A 46 0.44 8.06 18.34
N MET A 47 1.45 8.70 18.92
CA MET A 47 2.86 8.37 18.71
C MET A 47 3.49 7.99 20.04
N LEU A 48 4.27 6.91 20.05
CA LEU A 48 5.06 6.48 21.20
C LEU A 48 6.53 6.73 20.93
N THR A 49 7.24 7.27 21.91
CA THR A 49 8.68 7.50 21.83
C THR A 49 9.41 6.70 22.88
N MET A 50 10.45 5.95 22.46
CA MET A 50 11.28 5.11 23.34
C MET A 50 12.76 5.37 23.09
N GLY A 51 13.55 5.42 24.16
CA GLY A 51 15.00 5.63 24.07
C GLY A 51 15.39 7.12 24.05
N ASN A 52 16.70 7.34 24.03
CA ASN A 52 17.31 8.69 24.07
C ASN A 52 18.62 8.73 23.26
N GLY A 53 18.78 7.82 22.31
CA GLY A 53 19.93 7.80 21.42
C GLY A 53 19.93 8.99 20.47
N SER A 54 21.10 9.25 19.87
CA SER A 54 21.29 10.38 18.97
C SER A 54 20.71 10.19 17.58
N LYS A 55 20.34 8.96 17.22
CA LYS A 55 19.75 8.63 15.90
C LYS A 55 18.25 8.45 16.03
N SER A 56 17.48 9.22 15.29
CA SER A 56 16.02 9.27 15.34
C SER A 56 15.40 8.34 14.30
N LEU A 57 14.56 7.42 14.73
CA LEU A 57 13.89 6.44 13.86
C LEU A 57 12.38 6.63 13.95
N LEU A 58 11.70 6.82 12.81
CA LEU A 58 10.25 6.92 12.72
C LEU A 58 9.68 5.71 11.98
N LEU A 59 8.85 4.93 12.66
CA LEU A 59 8.10 3.82 12.09
C LEU A 59 6.60 4.13 12.18
N TYR A 60 5.89 4.01 11.05
CA TYR A 60 4.45 4.20 11.04
C TYR A 60 3.75 3.09 10.27
N ALA A 61 2.61 2.63 10.80
CA ALA A 61 1.81 1.55 10.23
C ALA A 61 0.45 2.04 9.75
N CYS A 62 -0.20 1.25 8.92
CA CYS A 62 -1.49 1.54 8.29
C CYS A 62 -1.53 2.94 7.61
N PRO A 63 -0.53 3.38 6.84
CA PRO A 63 -0.71 4.55 5.99
C PRO A 63 -1.74 4.27 4.89
N HIS A 64 -1.87 3.01 4.51
CA HIS A 64 -3.02 2.47 3.80
C HIS A 64 -3.79 1.53 4.76
N PRO A 65 -5.09 1.72 4.91
CA PRO A 65 -5.87 1.07 5.97
C PRO A 65 -6.06 -0.43 5.81
N ASN A 66 -5.76 -0.99 4.63
CA ASN A 66 -5.76 -2.42 4.35
C ASN A 66 -4.40 -3.10 4.67
N GLU A 67 -3.47 -2.42 5.36
CA GLU A 67 -2.08 -2.84 5.53
C GLU A 67 -1.69 -2.99 7.02
N PRO A 68 -2.29 -3.94 7.77
CA PRO A 68 -2.14 -4.05 9.22
C PRO A 68 -0.88 -4.79 9.71
N ILE A 69 -0.01 -5.34 8.84
CA ILE A 69 1.18 -6.10 9.28
C ILE A 69 2.10 -5.23 10.11
N GLY A 70 2.32 -3.98 9.68
CA GLY A 70 3.20 -3.04 10.36
C GLY A 70 2.78 -2.73 11.80
N SER A 71 1.48 -2.75 12.08
CA SER A 71 0.95 -2.55 13.42
C SER A 71 1.38 -3.68 14.37
N LEU A 72 1.44 -4.92 13.89
CA LEU A 72 1.95 -6.05 14.69
C LEU A 72 3.46 -5.96 14.90
N LEU A 73 4.22 -5.46 13.93
CA LEU A 73 5.64 -5.21 14.12
C LEU A 73 5.87 -4.14 15.19
N ILE A 74 5.11 -3.04 15.15
CA ILE A 74 5.21 -1.98 16.17
C ILE A 74 4.84 -2.52 17.55
N ASP A 75 3.74 -3.27 17.67
CA ASP A 75 3.34 -3.90 18.93
C ASP A 75 4.44 -4.82 19.47
N PHE A 76 5.04 -5.65 18.62
CA PHE A 76 6.16 -6.50 18.97
C PHE A 76 7.38 -5.68 19.46
N LEU A 77 7.75 -4.63 18.74
CA LEU A 77 8.90 -3.78 19.09
C LEU A 77 8.67 -3.03 20.40
N LEU A 78 7.49 -2.48 20.63
CA LEU A 78 7.12 -1.81 21.88
C LEU A 78 7.30 -2.71 23.11
N ASN A 79 6.94 -3.99 22.99
CA ASN A 79 7.07 -4.96 24.07
C ASN A 79 8.49 -5.51 24.22
N THR A 80 9.29 -5.54 23.15
CA THR A 80 10.59 -6.22 23.11
C THR A 80 11.75 -5.26 23.39
N LEU A 81 11.73 -4.03 22.86
CA LEU A 81 12.84 -3.08 22.98
C LEU A 81 13.18 -2.70 24.42
N ILE A 82 12.24 -2.82 25.35
CA ILE A 82 12.44 -2.56 26.77
C ILE A 82 13.60 -3.39 27.33
N ASP A 83 13.79 -4.61 26.83
CA ASP A 83 14.84 -5.52 27.25
C ASP A 83 16.18 -5.25 26.53
N TYR A 84 16.20 -4.42 25.48
CA TYR A 84 17.37 -4.13 24.66
C TYR A 84 17.91 -2.72 24.90
N ARG A 85 18.39 -2.44 26.12
CA ARG A 85 18.89 -1.12 26.56
C ARG A 85 19.89 -0.48 25.58
N GLN A 86 20.78 -1.29 24.98
CA GLN A 86 21.78 -0.77 24.04
C GLN A 86 21.11 -0.13 22.80
N LEU A 87 20.02 -0.70 22.31
CA LEU A 87 19.27 -0.12 21.19
C LEU A 87 18.57 1.18 21.60
N LEU A 88 18.09 1.29 22.83
CA LEU A 88 17.47 2.51 23.36
C LEU A 88 18.49 3.63 23.67
N LEU A 89 19.76 3.28 23.90
CA LEU A 89 20.85 4.25 24.06
C LEU A 89 21.42 4.70 22.70
N THR A 90 21.32 3.87 21.68
CA THR A 90 21.82 4.18 20.33
C THR A 90 20.79 4.96 19.51
N TYR A 91 19.53 4.60 19.65
CA TYR A 91 18.42 5.12 18.86
C TYR A 91 17.33 5.71 19.75
N THR A 92 16.68 6.74 19.24
CA THR A 92 15.36 7.21 19.70
C THR A 92 14.31 6.69 18.70
N TRP A 93 13.44 5.83 19.20
CA TRP A 93 12.41 5.18 18.41
C TRP A 93 11.08 5.93 18.52
N HIS A 94 10.46 6.24 17.41
CA HIS A 94 9.14 6.84 17.34
C HIS A 94 8.21 5.91 16.57
N PHE A 95 7.11 5.53 17.18
CA PHE A 95 6.15 4.56 16.65
C PHE A 95 4.77 5.18 16.50
N ILE A 96 4.18 5.08 15.32
CA ILE A 96 2.78 5.39 15.07
C ILE A 96 2.08 4.05 14.73
N PRO A 97 1.31 3.45 15.66
CA PRO A 97 0.75 2.10 15.49
C PRO A 97 -0.28 1.99 14.37
N CYS A 98 -1.00 3.07 14.07
CA CYS A 98 -1.97 3.17 12.98
C CYS A 98 -2.18 4.63 12.61
N VAL A 99 -1.83 5.01 11.39
CA VAL A 99 -1.97 6.40 10.90
C VAL A 99 -3.39 6.67 10.43
N ASP A 100 -4.03 5.71 9.73
CA ASP A 100 -5.43 5.79 9.28
C ASP A 100 -6.33 4.83 10.09
N PRO A 101 -6.74 5.20 11.30
CA PRO A 101 -7.62 4.36 12.11
C PRO A 101 -9.01 4.21 11.53
N ASP A 102 -9.56 5.27 10.91
CA ASP A 102 -10.91 5.27 10.33
C ASP A 102 -11.04 4.25 9.21
N GLY A 103 -10.12 4.27 8.25
CA GLY A 103 -10.08 3.32 7.15
C GLY A 103 -9.73 1.91 7.59
N THR A 104 -8.84 1.76 8.59
CA THR A 104 -8.44 0.44 9.13
C THR A 104 -9.64 -0.27 9.75
N ARG A 105 -10.53 0.44 10.45
CA ARG A 105 -11.78 -0.13 10.99
C ARG A 105 -12.68 -0.72 9.90
N LEU A 106 -12.69 -0.13 8.69
CA LEU A 106 -13.46 -0.65 7.56
C LEU A 106 -12.87 -1.92 6.96
N ASN A 107 -11.62 -2.27 7.30
CA ASN A 107 -10.93 -3.49 6.88
C ASN A 107 -11.01 -4.63 7.90
N GLN A 108 -11.43 -4.40 9.14
CA GLN A 108 -11.35 -5.40 10.22
C GLN A 108 -12.15 -6.69 9.96
N GLY A 109 -13.07 -6.67 8.99
CA GLY A 109 -13.86 -7.85 8.61
C GLY A 109 -13.03 -9.03 8.08
N TRP A 110 -11.82 -8.81 7.56
CA TRP A 110 -10.95 -9.90 7.11
C TRP A 110 -9.79 -10.21 8.08
N PHE A 111 -9.59 -9.42 9.14
CA PHE A 111 -8.43 -9.52 10.05
C PHE A 111 -8.32 -10.85 10.78
N SER A 112 -9.44 -11.55 10.98
CA SER A 112 -9.48 -12.85 11.64
C SER A 112 -9.58 -14.04 10.67
N GLY A 113 -9.41 -13.79 9.35
CA GLY A 113 -9.57 -14.80 8.33
C GLY A 113 -11.03 -15.17 8.03
N PRO A 114 -11.26 -16.19 7.22
CA PRO A 114 -10.25 -17.00 6.54
C PRO A 114 -9.40 -16.17 5.58
N PHE A 115 -8.08 -16.45 5.52
CA PHE A 115 -7.16 -15.72 4.63
C PHE A 115 -7.25 -16.28 3.22
N THR A 116 -8.25 -15.83 2.47
CA THR A 116 -8.49 -16.10 1.06
C THR A 116 -8.66 -14.80 0.31
N ILE A 117 -8.36 -14.78 -1.00
CA ILE A 117 -8.56 -13.56 -1.83
C ILE A 117 -10.02 -13.12 -1.81
N ARG A 118 -10.97 -14.06 -1.78
CA ARG A 118 -12.42 -13.78 -1.69
C ARG A 118 -12.79 -13.03 -0.41
N ASN A 119 -12.36 -13.53 0.76
CA ASN A 119 -12.68 -12.89 2.04
C ASN A 119 -11.97 -11.53 2.18
N TYR A 120 -10.73 -11.45 1.72
CA TYR A 120 -9.99 -10.19 1.68
C TYR A 120 -10.72 -9.14 0.83
N ALA A 121 -11.09 -9.48 -0.41
CA ALA A 121 -11.78 -8.58 -1.31
C ALA A 121 -13.13 -8.11 -0.74
N ARG A 122 -13.98 -9.02 -0.24
CA ARG A 122 -15.30 -8.67 0.29
C ARG A 122 -15.27 -7.76 1.52
N ASN A 123 -14.13 -7.67 2.21
CA ASN A 123 -13.95 -6.81 3.37
C ASN A 123 -12.92 -5.70 3.16
N PHE A 124 -12.42 -5.55 1.93
CA PHE A 124 -11.43 -4.55 1.57
C PHE A 124 -11.98 -3.14 1.57
N TYR A 125 -11.15 -2.20 2.04
CA TYR A 125 -11.36 -0.77 1.89
C TYR A 125 -10.03 -0.07 1.68
N ARG A 126 -9.98 0.82 0.71
CA ARG A 126 -8.92 1.80 0.50
C ARG A 126 -9.56 3.13 0.11
N PRO A 127 -9.20 4.27 0.71
CA PRO A 127 -9.76 5.56 0.34
C PRO A 127 -9.40 5.92 -1.10
N ARG A 128 -10.12 6.88 -1.68
CA ARG A 128 -9.69 7.50 -2.94
C ARG A 128 -8.34 8.20 -2.74
N THR A 129 -7.59 8.41 -3.82
CA THR A 129 -6.22 8.94 -3.77
C THR A 129 -6.13 10.24 -2.96
N GLU A 130 -7.10 11.14 -3.10
CA GLU A 130 -7.17 12.44 -2.42
C GLU A 130 -7.54 12.34 -0.92
N GLU A 131 -7.75 11.13 -0.40
CA GLU A 131 -8.01 10.84 1.01
C GLU A 131 -6.98 9.87 1.60
N GLN A 132 -5.98 9.39 0.81
CA GLN A 132 -4.93 8.48 1.28
C GLN A 132 -3.80 9.27 1.94
N VAL A 133 -3.24 8.72 3.01
CA VAL A 133 -2.13 9.34 3.74
C VAL A 133 -0.93 9.57 2.81
N GLU A 134 -0.46 8.54 2.13
CA GLU A 134 0.74 8.60 1.29
C GLU A 134 0.58 9.41 -0.01
N TRP A 135 -0.64 9.80 -0.37
CA TRP A 135 -0.92 10.55 -1.59
C TRP A 135 -1.58 11.89 -1.33
N THR A 136 -1.35 12.49 -0.16
CA THR A 136 -1.90 13.82 0.15
C THR A 136 -0.91 14.77 0.80
N PHE A 137 0.39 14.46 0.81
CA PHE A 137 1.39 15.43 1.23
C PHE A 137 1.40 16.63 0.26
N PRO A 138 1.45 17.87 0.79
CA PRO A 138 1.52 19.06 -0.04
C PRO A 138 2.75 19.00 -0.94
N ILE A 139 2.57 19.36 -2.21
CA ILE A 139 3.65 19.40 -3.19
C ILE A 139 3.32 20.38 -4.32
N THR A 140 4.33 21.06 -4.81
CA THR A 140 4.23 21.85 -6.05
C THR A 140 5.35 21.43 -6.98
N TYR A 141 4.98 20.96 -8.16
CA TYR A 141 5.94 20.54 -9.17
C TYR A 141 5.49 20.98 -10.56
N LYS A 142 6.30 21.79 -11.24
CA LYS A 142 5.96 22.40 -12.53
C LYS A 142 4.57 23.06 -12.49
N ASN A 143 3.63 22.56 -13.29
CA ASN A 143 2.26 23.11 -13.39
C ASN A 143 1.24 22.39 -12.49
N TYR A 144 1.70 21.47 -11.63
CA TYR A 144 0.85 20.75 -10.70
C TYR A 144 1.07 21.24 -9.26
N SER A 145 -0.02 21.39 -8.52
CA SER A 145 0.05 21.73 -7.09
C SER A 145 -1.06 21.04 -6.31
N TRP A 146 -0.69 20.47 -5.19
CA TRP A 146 -1.59 19.90 -4.19
C TRP A 146 -1.30 20.52 -2.83
N THR A 147 -2.33 21.09 -2.16
CA THR A 147 -2.15 21.85 -0.92
C THR A 147 -3.11 21.43 0.20
N THR A 148 -3.87 20.36 0.00
CA THR A 148 -4.91 19.91 0.93
C THR A 148 -4.59 18.52 1.50
N PRO A 149 -3.65 18.42 2.47
CA PRO A 149 -3.36 17.17 3.14
C PRO A 149 -4.56 16.66 3.93
N SER A 150 -4.73 15.35 4.01
CA SER A 150 -5.72 14.75 4.92
C SER A 150 -5.35 15.05 6.38
N ASN A 151 -6.28 14.85 7.31
CA ASN A 151 -6.01 15.02 8.74
C ASN A 151 -4.90 14.07 9.21
N GLU A 152 -4.93 12.84 8.72
CA GLU A 152 -3.97 11.79 9.02
C GLU A 152 -2.58 12.14 8.45
N THR A 153 -2.54 12.69 7.22
CA THR A 153 -1.29 13.20 6.63
C THR A 153 -0.74 14.37 7.43
N GLN A 154 -1.59 15.29 7.90
CA GLN A 154 -1.16 16.39 8.76
C GLN A 154 -0.53 15.88 10.06
N ALA A 155 -1.11 14.83 10.68
CA ALA A 155 -0.53 14.18 11.86
C ALA A 155 0.85 13.58 11.57
N LEU A 156 1.01 12.88 10.44
CA LEU A 156 2.30 12.32 10.04
C LEU A 156 3.32 13.42 9.69
N MET A 157 2.92 14.49 9.00
CA MET A 157 3.76 15.68 8.76
C MET A 157 4.23 16.32 10.08
N TYR A 158 3.32 16.43 11.06
CA TYR A 158 3.68 16.93 12.38
C TYR A 158 4.72 16.04 13.06
N ALA A 159 4.54 14.72 13.04
CA ALA A 159 5.50 13.76 13.59
C ALA A 159 6.86 13.89 12.91
N ILE A 160 6.94 13.90 11.58
CA ILE A 160 8.18 14.03 10.81
C ILE A 160 8.92 15.32 11.20
N ARG A 161 8.23 16.46 11.25
CA ARG A 161 8.84 17.73 11.67
C ARG A 161 9.31 17.74 13.11
N LEU A 162 8.54 17.10 14.00
CA LEU A 162 8.86 17.04 15.42
C LEU A 162 10.12 16.23 15.70
N VAL A 163 10.25 15.05 15.05
CA VAL A 163 11.30 14.10 15.38
C VAL A 163 12.53 14.16 14.47
N GLN A 164 12.44 14.85 13.32
CA GLN A 164 13.54 15.01 12.35
C GLN A 164 14.28 13.69 12.11
N PRO A 165 13.63 12.64 11.56
CA PRO A 165 14.17 11.30 11.58
C PRO A 165 15.41 11.12 10.69
N ASP A 166 16.41 10.35 11.17
CA ASP A 166 17.52 9.82 10.36
C ASP A 166 17.06 8.61 9.52
N PHE A 167 16.01 7.93 9.98
CA PHE A 167 15.43 6.79 9.29
C PHE A 167 13.91 6.83 9.39
N VAL A 168 13.25 6.63 8.25
CA VAL A 168 11.80 6.46 8.16
C VAL A 168 11.49 5.09 7.61
N TYR A 169 10.63 4.35 8.29
CA TYR A 169 10.11 3.10 7.80
C TYR A 169 8.59 3.17 7.66
N GLY A 170 8.12 3.38 6.43
CA GLY A 170 6.72 3.20 6.05
C GLY A 170 6.41 1.70 6.02
N LEU A 171 5.55 1.25 6.92
CA LEU A 171 5.23 -0.18 7.05
C LEU A 171 4.04 -0.52 6.16
N HIS A 172 4.35 -0.93 4.93
CA HIS A 172 3.40 -1.20 3.86
C HIS A 172 3.18 -2.68 3.58
N ASN A 173 2.14 -2.98 2.82
CA ASN A 173 1.80 -4.32 2.36
C ASN A 173 1.16 -4.28 0.96
N SER A 174 1.68 -5.06 0.05
CA SER A 174 0.97 -5.41 -1.18
C SER A 174 -0.11 -6.46 -0.90
N GLY A 175 -1.17 -6.51 -1.68
CA GLY A 175 -2.25 -7.50 -1.47
C GLY A 175 -1.82 -8.91 -1.90
N PHE A 176 -1.33 -9.01 -3.13
CA PHE A 176 -0.95 -10.26 -3.80
C PHE A 176 0.34 -10.05 -4.60
N GLY A 177 1.24 -11.02 -4.59
CA GLY A 177 2.46 -10.93 -5.40
C GLY A 177 3.68 -11.57 -4.73
N GLY A 178 4.84 -10.94 -4.92
CA GLY A 178 6.08 -11.21 -4.22
C GLY A 178 6.48 -10.02 -3.35
N MET A 179 7.46 -10.22 -2.47
CA MET A 179 8.03 -9.15 -1.64
C MET A 179 8.96 -8.27 -2.49
N TYR A 180 8.90 -6.94 -2.28
CA TYR A 180 9.81 -5.98 -2.88
C TYR A 180 10.04 -4.79 -1.94
N TYR A 181 10.98 -3.91 -2.31
CA TYR A 181 11.43 -2.82 -1.45
C TYR A 181 11.52 -1.51 -2.21
N TYR A 182 11.18 -0.43 -1.51
CA TYR A 182 11.55 0.93 -1.86
C TYR A 182 12.58 1.45 -0.88
N ILE A 183 13.67 2.02 -1.37
CA ILE A 183 14.71 2.61 -0.55
C ILE A 183 15.22 3.90 -1.19
N SER A 184 15.34 4.97 -0.40
CA SER A 184 15.72 6.30 -0.91
C SER A 184 17.15 6.39 -1.44
N GLN A 185 18.04 5.50 -0.98
CA GLN A 185 19.45 5.53 -1.32
C GLN A 185 19.92 4.20 -1.91
N PRO A 186 20.79 4.19 -2.93
CA PRO A 186 21.30 2.97 -3.54
C PRO A 186 22.38 2.30 -2.67
N LEU A 187 22.00 1.71 -1.55
CA LEU A 187 22.87 1.01 -0.60
C LEU A 187 23.25 -0.39 -1.12
N PHE A 188 24.01 -0.45 -2.21
CA PHE A 188 24.32 -1.68 -2.95
C PHE A 188 24.92 -2.79 -2.12
N ASP A 189 25.64 -2.49 -1.05
CA ASP A 189 26.31 -3.47 -0.21
C ASP A 189 25.35 -4.30 0.68
N ILE A 190 24.13 -3.80 0.92
CA ILE A 190 23.10 -4.54 1.66
C ILE A 190 22.04 -5.20 0.76
N PHE A 191 21.97 -4.84 -0.51
CA PHE A 191 20.95 -5.39 -1.42
C PHE A 191 20.97 -6.91 -1.53
N PRO A 192 22.13 -7.61 -1.57
CA PRO A 192 22.14 -9.08 -1.57
C PRO A 192 21.50 -9.71 -0.32
N GLN A 193 21.50 -9.02 0.83
CA GLN A 193 20.81 -9.50 2.03
C GLN A 193 19.29 -9.29 1.93
N LEU A 194 18.85 -8.13 1.41
CA LEU A 194 17.43 -7.86 1.16
C LEU A 194 16.84 -8.85 0.13
N GLU A 195 17.56 -9.16 -0.94
CA GLU A 195 17.12 -10.13 -1.96
C GLU A 195 16.98 -11.56 -1.42
N ARG A 196 17.83 -11.95 -0.45
CA ARG A 196 17.79 -13.29 0.15
C ARG A 196 16.79 -13.42 1.30
N LEU A 197 16.40 -12.30 1.92
CA LEU A 197 15.52 -12.31 3.08
C LEU A 197 14.18 -13.02 2.83
N PRO A 198 13.44 -12.76 1.72
CA PRO A 198 12.18 -13.44 1.47
C PRO A 198 12.31 -14.96 1.47
N SER A 199 13.25 -15.50 0.71
CA SER A 199 13.45 -16.96 0.60
C SER A 199 13.79 -17.63 1.92
N SER A 200 14.52 -16.94 2.81
CA SER A 200 14.84 -17.45 4.15
C SER A 200 13.62 -17.61 5.05
N LEU A 201 12.52 -16.95 4.72
CA LEU A 201 11.24 -16.96 5.43
C LEU A 201 10.11 -17.67 4.68
N GLY A 202 10.43 -18.34 3.56
CA GLY A 202 9.44 -19.01 2.73
C GLY A 202 8.55 -18.05 1.92
N LEU A 203 9.02 -16.81 1.69
CA LEU A 203 8.36 -15.84 0.83
C LEU A 203 9.04 -15.80 -0.55
N PHE A 204 8.29 -15.36 -1.57
CA PHE A 204 8.83 -15.13 -2.90
C PHE A 204 9.24 -13.66 -3.09
N LEU A 205 10.38 -13.45 -3.74
CA LEU A 205 10.80 -12.14 -4.22
C LEU A 205 10.04 -11.77 -5.50
N ALA A 206 9.53 -10.55 -5.62
CA ALA A 206 8.83 -10.08 -6.81
C ALA A 206 9.83 -9.90 -7.98
N LYS A 207 9.64 -10.63 -9.08
CA LYS A 207 10.47 -10.52 -10.28
C LYS A 207 9.69 -10.04 -11.52
N GLY A 208 8.44 -9.70 -11.33
CA GLY A 208 7.58 -9.18 -12.39
C GLY A 208 7.74 -7.68 -12.61
N GLU A 209 6.60 -7.01 -12.75
CA GLU A 209 6.54 -5.59 -13.02
C GLU A 209 6.83 -4.75 -11.77
N ALA A 210 7.45 -3.59 -11.95
CA ALA A 210 7.46 -2.57 -10.92
C ALA A 210 6.06 -1.96 -10.79
N GLU A 211 5.69 -1.49 -9.61
CA GLU A 211 4.37 -0.92 -9.32
C GLU A 211 4.03 0.28 -10.23
N ALA A 212 5.06 1.01 -10.64
CA ALA A 212 4.90 2.12 -11.58
C ALA A 212 6.07 2.18 -12.57
N PRO A 213 5.82 2.61 -13.84
CA PRO A 213 6.84 2.58 -14.88
C PRO A 213 7.96 3.62 -14.71
N TRP A 214 7.76 4.63 -13.87
CA TRP A 214 8.75 5.69 -13.61
C TRP A 214 9.72 5.37 -12.46
N ILE A 215 9.58 4.22 -11.82
CA ILE A 215 10.42 3.82 -10.70
C ILE A 215 11.79 3.36 -11.20
N ILE A 216 12.86 3.81 -10.54
CA ILE A 216 14.22 3.36 -10.84
C ILE A 216 14.46 2.02 -10.15
N ARG A 217 14.81 1.00 -10.92
CA ARG A 217 15.23 -0.30 -10.39
C ARG A 217 16.71 -0.26 -10.00
N TYR A 218 17.02 -0.41 -8.73
CA TYR A 218 18.40 -0.51 -8.24
C TYR A 218 18.96 -1.94 -8.28
N ALA A 219 18.11 -2.91 -7.96
CA ALA A 219 18.44 -4.35 -7.97
C ALA A 219 17.16 -5.17 -8.17
N SER A 220 17.25 -6.50 -8.07
CA SER A 220 16.05 -7.36 -8.19
C SER A 220 15.07 -7.05 -7.06
N ALA A 221 13.85 -6.62 -7.41
CA ALA A 221 12.81 -6.19 -6.47
C ALA A 221 13.22 -5.08 -5.47
N ILE A 222 14.22 -4.27 -5.80
CA ILE A 222 14.64 -3.12 -5.00
C ILE A 222 14.62 -1.88 -5.88
N PHE A 223 13.85 -0.88 -5.44
CA PHE A 223 13.49 0.28 -6.25
C PHE A 223 13.70 1.60 -5.51
N SER A 224 13.76 2.71 -6.28
CA SER A 224 13.59 4.05 -5.73
C SER A 224 12.17 4.21 -5.17
N PRO A 225 11.95 5.10 -4.18
CA PRO A 225 10.59 5.38 -3.72
C PRO A 225 9.70 5.91 -4.84
N LEU A 226 8.40 5.75 -4.66
CA LEU A 226 7.39 6.41 -5.48
C LEU A 226 7.47 7.93 -5.23
N SER A 227 7.40 8.72 -6.29
CA SER A 227 7.51 10.17 -6.25
C SER A 227 6.58 10.80 -7.29
N LEU A 228 5.85 11.84 -6.91
CA LEU A 228 4.97 12.57 -7.82
C LEU A 228 5.77 13.29 -8.94
N PRO A 229 6.91 13.95 -8.68
CA PRO A 229 7.77 14.48 -9.72
C PRO A 229 8.17 13.46 -10.79
N SER A 230 8.56 12.26 -10.36
CA SER A 230 8.95 11.20 -11.30
C SER A 230 7.77 10.71 -12.15
N ALA A 231 6.57 10.62 -11.57
CA ALA A 231 5.36 10.29 -12.30
C ALA A 231 5.01 11.36 -13.33
N TYR A 232 5.08 12.64 -12.94
CA TYR A 232 4.83 13.77 -13.83
C TYR A 232 5.78 13.74 -15.04
N ASP A 233 7.10 13.63 -14.79
CA ASP A 233 8.13 13.61 -15.84
C ASP A 233 7.99 12.44 -16.79
N TYR A 234 7.58 11.26 -16.26
CA TYR A 234 7.31 10.10 -17.09
C TYR A 234 6.16 10.34 -18.09
N TYR A 235 5.03 10.83 -17.62
CA TYR A 235 3.89 11.10 -18.50
C TYR A 235 4.16 12.27 -19.45
N GLU A 236 4.88 13.31 -19.02
CA GLU A 236 5.33 14.41 -19.90
C GLU A 236 6.19 13.89 -21.05
N LYS A 237 7.03 12.90 -20.78
CA LYS A 237 7.94 12.32 -21.78
C LYS A 237 7.25 11.35 -22.75
N TYR A 238 6.34 10.53 -22.24
CA TYR A 238 5.85 9.38 -22.98
C TYR A 238 4.40 9.53 -23.49
N THR A 239 3.73 10.63 -23.19
CA THR A 239 2.37 10.91 -23.67
C THR A 239 2.25 12.30 -24.31
N HIS A 240 1.22 12.47 -25.14
CA HIS A 240 0.83 13.78 -25.69
C HIS A 240 -0.18 14.52 -24.77
N SER A 241 -0.66 13.85 -23.73
CA SER A 241 -1.60 14.43 -22.77
C SER A 241 -0.89 15.40 -21.82
N ASN A 242 -1.63 16.36 -21.27
CA ASN A 242 -1.12 17.21 -20.21
C ASN A 242 -0.86 16.32 -18.96
N PRO A 243 0.38 16.23 -18.45
CA PRO A 243 0.72 15.38 -17.29
C PRO A 243 -0.15 15.66 -16.07
N VAL A 244 -0.61 16.90 -15.87
CA VAL A 244 -1.52 17.28 -14.78
C VAL A 244 -2.77 16.41 -14.75
N THR A 245 -3.30 15.97 -15.90
CA THR A 245 -4.49 15.12 -15.97
C THR A 245 -4.24 13.67 -15.54
N MET A 246 -2.98 13.28 -15.43
CA MET A 246 -2.55 11.96 -14.96
C MET A 246 -2.32 11.93 -13.44
N MET A 247 -2.22 13.12 -12.81
CA MET A 247 -1.99 13.23 -11.38
C MET A 247 -3.31 13.22 -10.61
N SER A 248 -3.28 12.58 -9.45
CA SER A 248 -4.40 12.55 -8.51
C SER A 248 -3.83 12.59 -7.10
N GLY A 249 -4.27 13.57 -6.28
CA GLY A 249 -3.74 13.75 -4.95
C GLY A 249 -2.40 14.50 -4.91
N GLY A 250 -1.65 14.33 -3.84
CA GLY A 250 -0.40 15.00 -3.56
C GLY A 250 0.83 14.11 -3.66
N GLY A 251 1.90 14.54 -2.99
CA GLY A 251 3.12 13.76 -2.84
C GLY A 251 3.03 12.65 -1.81
N THR A 252 4.11 11.90 -1.69
CA THR A 252 4.34 10.85 -0.69
C THR A 252 5.05 11.42 0.56
N SER A 253 5.15 10.61 1.61
CA SER A 253 6.00 10.93 2.75
C SER A 253 7.47 11.10 2.36
N PHE A 254 7.94 10.38 1.34
CA PHE A 254 9.28 10.56 0.78
C PHE A 254 9.43 11.91 0.08
N ASP A 255 8.50 12.32 -0.80
CA ASP A 255 8.50 13.65 -1.42
C ASP A 255 8.54 14.75 -0.35
N TYR A 256 7.82 14.56 0.77
CA TYR A 256 7.80 15.52 1.86
C TYR A 256 9.12 15.62 2.63
N LEU A 257 9.82 14.49 2.86
CA LEU A 257 11.15 14.52 3.44
C LEU A 257 12.12 15.34 2.60
N GLU A 258 12.08 15.21 1.27
CA GLU A 258 12.90 16.00 0.36
C GLU A 258 12.52 17.49 0.40
N GLU A 259 11.22 17.80 0.40
CA GLU A 259 10.72 19.18 0.44
C GLU A 259 11.18 19.95 1.67
N ILE A 260 11.21 19.30 2.83
CA ILE A 260 11.65 19.96 4.09
C ILE A 260 13.16 19.85 4.36
N GLY A 261 13.92 19.35 3.38
CA GLY A 261 15.39 19.30 3.43
C GLY A 261 15.98 18.12 4.22
N LEU A 262 15.19 17.09 4.52
CA LEU A 262 15.66 15.85 5.17
C LEU A 262 16.21 14.82 4.18
N ASN A 263 17.01 15.27 3.20
CA ASN A 263 17.52 14.48 2.08
C ASN A 263 18.52 13.37 2.51
N LYS A 264 19.02 13.41 3.75
CA LYS A 264 19.92 12.39 4.32
C LYS A 264 19.17 11.27 5.03
N THR A 265 17.89 11.45 5.29
CA THR A 265 17.05 10.43 5.90
C THR A 265 16.99 9.20 5.00
N ILE A 266 17.30 8.04 5.54
CA ILE A 266 17.07 6.80 4.84
C ILE A 266 15.57 6.49 4.94
N PHE A 267 14.88 6.48 3.80
CA PHE A 267 13.50 6.03 3.70
C PHE A 267 13.50 4.57 3.23
N LEU A 268 12.80 3.72 3.96
CA LEU A 268 12.56 2.31 3.62
C LEU A 268 11.06 2.05 3.58
N MET A 269 10.65 1.26 2.61
CA MET A 269 9.33 0.63 2.55
C MET A 269 9.55 -0.81 2.08
N ALA A 270 8.99 -1.77 2.79
CA ALA A 270 8.98 -3.17 2.38
C ALA A 270 7.54 -3.59 2.11
N GLU A 271 7.28 -3.92 0.87
CA GLU A 271 5.97 -4.36 0.40
C GLU A 271 5.84 -5.87 0.54
N LEU A 272 4.95 -6.30 1.43
CA LEU A 272 4.73 -7.70 1.73
C LEU A 272 3.33 -8.15 1.29
N PRO A 273 3.22 -9.18 0.45
CA PRO A 273 1.93 -9.69 0.01
C PRO A 273 1.27 -10.56 1.08
N TYR A 274 -0.06 -10.57 1.14
CA TYR A 274 -0.82 -11.55 1.95
C TYR A 274 -0.91 -12.90 1.25
N PHE A 275 -0.93 -12.87 -0.08
CA PHE A 275 -1.04 -14.04 -0.95
C PHE A 275 0.12 -14.06 -1.92
N GLN A 276 0.73 -15.23 -2.08
CA GLN A 276 1.87 -15.40 -2.99
C GLN A 276 1.66 -16.57 -3.93
N SER A 277 2.24 -16.46 -5.14
CA SER A 277 2.29 -17.52 -6.14
C SER A 277 3.74 -17.74 -6.58
N PRO A 278 4.16 -18.97 -6.91
CA PRO A 278 5.49 -19.20 -7.47
C PRO A 278 5.69 -18.52 -8.83
N MET A 279 4.62 -18.15 -9.53
CA MET A 279 4.72 -17.45 -10.81
C MET A 279 5.34 -16.05 -10.68
N VAL A 280 5.14 -15.35 -9.57
CA VAL A 280 5.65 -13.97 -9.38
C VAL A 280 7.18 -13.88 -9.25
N THR A 281 7.85 -14.99 -8.98
CA THR A 281 9.32 -15.09 -8.92
C THR A 281 9.93 -15.83 -10.12
N ASN A 282 9.11 -16.23 -11.10
CA ASN A 282 9.54 -16.99 -12.25
C ASN A 282 10.00 -16.07 -13.40
N ASP A 283 11.30 -15.93 -13.58
CA ASP A 283 11.92 -15.10 -14.62
C ASP A 283 12.18 -15.87 -15.95
N THR A 284 11.57 -17.04 -16.13
CA THR A 284 11.62 -17.77 -17.40
C THR A 284 11.03 -16.92 -18.52
N ILE A 285 11.80 -16.73 -19.59
CA ILE A 285 11.39 -15.98 -20.78
C ILE A 285 10.29 -16.74 -21.53
N ILE A 286 9.25 -16.02 -21.92
CA ILE A 286 8.18 -16.52 -22.80
C ILE A 286 8.61 -16.32 -24.24
N PRO A 287 8.72 -17.39 -25.07
CA PRO A 287 9.17 -17.26 -26.45
C PRO A 287 8.26 -16.36 -27.29
N ASN A 288 8.86 -15.51 -28.12
CA ASN A 288 8.19 -14.66 -29.11
C ASN A 288 7.15 -13.66 -28.56
N ILE A 289 7.21 -13.34 -27.26
CA ILE A 289 6.33 -12.35 -26.60
C ILE A 289 7.23 -11.31 -25.93
N THR A 290 6.96 -10.03 -26.18
CA THR A 290 7.64 -8.94 -25.50
C THR A 290 6.88 -8.52 -24.23
N ARG A 291 7.58 -7.85 -23.30
CA ARG A 291 6.98 -7.22 -22.14
C ARG A 291 5.88 -6.22 -22.56
N ARG A 292 6.08 -5.51 -23.69
CA ARG A 292 5.07 -4.62 -24.28
C ARG A 292 3.77 -5.36 -24.63
N ASP A 293 3.86 -6.52 -25.26
CA ASP A 293 2.68 -7.31 -25.63
C ASP A 293 1.88 -7.71 -24.40
N VAL A 294 2.55 -8.13 -23.34
CA VAL A 294 1.93 -8.53 -22.07
C VAL A 294 1.28 -7.34 -21.37
N LEU A 295 1.96 -6.19 -21.30
CA LEU A 295 1.41 -4.97 -20.71
C LEU A 295 0.17 -4.48 -21.47
N LEU A 296 0.19 -4.53 -22.81
CA LEU A 296 -0.98 -4.15 -23.62
C LEU A 296 -2.15 -5.11 -23.41
N GLN A 297 -1.91 -6.42 -23.30
CA GLN A 297 -2.95 -7.40 -22.95
C GLN A 297 -3.55 -7.12 -21.56
N GLY A 298 -2.71 -6.80 -20.58
CA GLY A 298 -3.16 -6.39 -19.25
C GLY A 298 -4.06 -5.14 -19.28
N LEU A 299 -3.63 -4.12 -20.01
CA LEU A 299 -4.44 -2.89 -20.20
C LEU A 299 -5.77 -3.17 -20.91
N ASP A 300 -5.81 -4.11 -21.87
CA ASP A 300 -7.06 -4.47 -22.54
C ASP A 300 -8.04 -5.17 -21.59
N LYS A 301 -7.58 -6.15 -20.78
CA LYS A 301 -8.37 -6.78 -19.70
C LYS A 301 -8.86 -5.76 -18.67
N ASP A 302 -8.00 -4.86 -18.26
CA ASP A 302 -8.31 -3.79 -17.31
C ASP A 302 -9.38 -2.83 -17.86
N ASN A 303 -9.28 -2.46 -19.15
CA ASN A 303 -10.27 -1.60 -19.81
C ASN A 303 -11.64 -2.28 -19.92
N GLU A 304 -11.68 -3.57 -20.25
CA GLU A 304 -12.90 -4.37 -20.30
C GLU A 304 -13.59 -4.40 -18.92
N SER A 305 -12.84 -4.74 -17.88
CA SER A 305 -13.36 -4.78 -16.50
C SER A 305 -13.82 -3.41 -16.03
N ASN A 306 -13.06 -2.36 -16.36
CA ASN A 306 -13.43 -0.99 -16.00
C ASN A 306 -14.67 -0.51 -16.75
N ALA A 307 -14.82 -0.87 -18.03
CA ALA A 307 -16.01 -0.53 -18.83
C ALA A 307 -17.28 -1.13 -18.21
N PHE A 308 -17.22 -2.39 -17.76
CA PHE A 308 -18.33 -3.02 -17.02
C PHE A 308 -18.65 -2.27 -15.73
N LEU A 309 -17.66 -1.98 -14.91
CA LEU A 309 -17.87 -1.29 -13.63
C LEU A 309 -18.38 0.14 -13.83
N MET A 310 -17.92 0.86 -14.86
CA MET A 310 -18.41 2.19 -15.21
C MET A 310 -19.84 2.16 -15.75
N TYR A 311 -20.21 1.13 -16.54
CA TYR A 311 -21.58 0.90 -16.94
C TYR A 311 -22.48 0.74 -15.71
N LEU A 312 -22.12 -0.15 -14.80
CA LEU A 312 -22.89 -0.41 -13.58
C LEU A 312 -23.00 0.86 -12.71
N LEU A 313 -21.89 1.56 -12.50
CA LEU A 313 -21.85 2.83 -11.78
C LEU A 313 -22.81 3.87 -12.39
N THR A 314 -22.87 3.95 -13.72
CA THR A 314 -23.76 4.88 -14.43
C THR A 314 -25.23 4.54 -14.17
N GLN A 315 -25.59 3.25 -14.15
CA GLN A 315 -26.96 2.80 -13.87
C GLN A 315 -27.41 3.15 -12.45
N ILE A 316 -26.54 2.95 -11.45
CA ILE A 316 -26.91 3.17 -10.04
C ILE A 316 -26.72 4.61 -9.56
N LYS A 317 -25.90 5.43 -10.24
CA LYS A 317 -25.58 6.82 -9.85
C LYS A 317 -26.79 7.68 -9.45
N PRO A 318 -27.93 7.63 -10.17
CA PRO A 318 -29.10 8.44 -9.81
C PRO A 318 -29.73 8.09 -8.47
N VAL A 319 -29.54 6.86 -7.97
CA VAL A 319 -30.11 6.34 -6.72
C VAL A 319 -29.09 6.21 -5.58
N MET A 320 -27.80 6.47 -5.84
CA MET A 320 -26.74 6.48 -4.85
C MET A 320 -26.72 7.84 -4.09
N THR A 321 -27.66 8.00 -3.19
CA THR A 321 -27.85 9.25 -2.41
C THR A 321 -26.97 9.31 -1.14
N PHE A 322 -26.54 8.16 -0.63
CA PHE A 322 -25.65 8.09 0.52
C PHE A 322 -24.18 8.08 0.06
N ASN A 323 -23.48 9.18 0.33
CA ASN A 323 -22.08 9.39 -0.07
C ASN A 323 -21.11 8.66 0.87
N SER A 324 -21.20 7.33 0.96
CA SER A 324 -20.33 6.51 1.79
C SER A 324 -18.86 6.57 1.34
N SER A 325 -17.94 6.24 2.25
CA SER A 325 -16.50 6.14 1.93
C SER A 325 -16.24 5.14 0.79
N PHE A 326 -16.95 4.02 0.77
CA PHE A 326 -16.87 3.02 -0.29
C PHE A 326 -17.31 3.57 -1.65
N TYR A 327 -18.41 4.34 -1.68
CA TYR A 327 -18.90 4.94 -2.93
C TYR A 327 -17.94 6.00 -3.47
N ARG A 328 -17.43 6.87 -2.59
CA ARG A 328 -16.43 7.88 -2.99
C ARG A 328 -15.18 7.23 -3.55
N ALA A 329 -14.66 6.21 -2.84
CA ALA A 329 -13.44 5.50 -3.24
C ALA A 329 -13.60 4.77 -4.57
N SER A 330 -14.60 3.88 -4.69
CA SER A 330 -14.81 3.11 -5.92
C SER A 330 -15.07 4.01 -7.13
N ARG A 331 -15.92 5.04 -6.99
CA ARG A 331 -16.20 5.99 -8.06
C ARG A 331 -14.95 6.73 -8.52
N SER A 332 -14.19 7.32 -7.58
CA SER A 332 -13.00 8.11 -7.91
C SER A 332 -11.95 7.25 -8.62
N LEU A 333 -11.69 6.04 -8.13
CA LEU A 333 -10.73 5.13 -8.73
C LEU A 333 -11.15 4.67 -10.12
N LEU A 334 -12.43 4.37 -10.34
CA LEU A 334 -12.95 3.98 -11.65
C LEU A 334 -12.92 5.14 -12.65
N GLU A 335 -13.32 6.34 -12.23
CA GLU A 335 -13.30 7.55 -13.07
C GLU A 335 -11.84 7.91 -13.45
N LEU A 336 -10.90 7.88 -12.51
CA LEU A 336 -9.47 8.11 -12.77
C LEU A 336 -8.91 7.08 -13.75
N TYR A 337 -9.21 5.79 -13.54
CA TYR A 337 -8.79 4.73 -14.45
C TYR A 337 -9.32 4.96 -15.86
N ASN A 338 -10.59 5.33 -15.99
CA ASN A 338 -11.22 5.59 -17.28
C ASN A 338 -10.59 6.79 -18.00
N THR A 339 -10.32 7.89 -17.29
CA THR A 339 -9.76 9.11 -17.88
C THR A 339 -8.29 8.95 -18.28
N THR A 340 -7.53 8.08 -17.61
CA THR A 340 -6.09 7.86 -17.86
C THR A 340 -5.78 6.69 -18.79
N ALA A 341 -6.77 5.88 -19.17
CA ALA A 341 -6.55 4.64 -19.92
C ALA A 341 -5.80 4.83 -21.25
N ALA A 342 -6.19 5.83 -22.05
CA ALA A 342 -5.54 6.13 -23.33
C ALA A 342 -4.08 6.54 -23.15
N SER A 343 -3.79 7.43 -22.19
CA SER A 343 -2.44 7.91 -21.92
C SER A 343 -1.54 6.80 -21.35
N ARG A 344 -2.07 5.89 -20.53
CA ARG A 344 -1.31 4.73 -20.07
C ARG A 344 -0.93 3.81 -21.23
N ARG A 345 -1.86 3.56 -22.16
CA ARG A 345 -1.58 2.77 -23.36
C ARG A 345 -0.54 3.45 -24.25
N GLU A 346 -0.67 4.76 -24.46
CA GLU A 346 0.29 5.57 -25.20
C GLU A 346 1.69 5.51 -24.60
N ALA A 347 1.81 5.62 -23.27
CA ALA A 347 3.09 5.52 -22.57
C ALA A 347 3.75 4.16 -22.80
N VAL A 348 3.02 3.04 -22.70
CA VAL A 348 3.54 1.70 -22.98
C VAL A 348 4.05 1.59 -24.42
N LEU A 349 3.35 2.16 -25.39
CA LEU A 349 3.73 2.13 -26.81
C LEU A 349 4.98 2.98 -27.10
N ASN A 350 5.15 4.08 -26.41
CA ASN A 350 6.26 5.03 -26.62
C ASN A 350 7.52 4.67 -25.79
N ASP A 351 7.37 3.92 -24.71
CA ASP A 351 8.50 3.49 -23.88
C ASP A 351 9.20 2.26 -24.49
N ASN A 352 10.37 2.48 -25.10
CA ASN A 352 11.16 1.42 -25.72
C ASN A 352 11.74 0.41 -24.72
N SER A 353 11.76 0.72 -23.41
CA SER A 353 12.17 -0.23 -22.37
C SER A 353 11.22 -1.43 -22.27
N THR A 354 10.02 -1.33 -22.83
CA THR A 354 9.01 -2.40 -22.87
C THR A 354 9.25 -3.45 -23.97
N LEU A 355 10.21 -3.22 -24.89
CA LEU A 355 10.51 -4.13 -26.01
C LEU A 355 11.38 -5.34 -25.62
N VAL A 356 11.73 -5.50 -24.35
CA VAL A 356 12.44 -6.69 -23.86
C VAL A 356 11.53 -7.93 -23.84
N PRO A 357 12.10 -9.17 -23.86
CA PRO A 357 11.30 -10.38 -23.74
C PRO A 357 10.45 -10.38 -22.47
N ALA A 358 9.22 -10.88 -22.56
CA ALA A 358 8.35 -11.09 -21.39
C ALA A 358 8.83 -12.29 -20.57
N THR A 359 8.58 -12.24 -19.26
CA THR A 359 8.78 -13.36 -18.34
C THR A 359 7.44 -13.87 -17.81
N VAL A 360 7.44 -15.07 -17.24
CA VAL A 360 6.25 -15.62 -16.56
C VAL A 360 5.81 -14.68 -15.44
N ALA A 361 6.75 -14.09 -14.69
CA ALA A 361 6.45 -13.15 -13.62
C ALA A 361 5.78 -11.86 -14.16
N SER A 362 6.32 -11.27 -15.26
CA SER A 362 5.71 -10.08 -15.86
C SER A 362 4.31 -10.35 -16.41
N GLN A 363 4.07 -11.55 -16.95
CA GLN A 363 2.74 -11.97 -17.40
C GLN A 363 1.78 -12.17 -16.23
N ALA A 364 2.22 -12.80 -15.14
CA ALA A 364 1.41 -12.98 -13.94
C ALA A 364 0.95 -11.64 -13.35
N ASP A 365 1.85 -10.66 -13.28
CA ASP A 365 1.52 -9.32 -12.79
C ASP A 365 0.52 -8.60 -13.70
N ALA A 366 0.78 -8.56 -14.99
CA ALA A 366 -0.04 -7.80 -15.92
C ALA A 366 -1.47 -8.39 -16.11
N LEU A 367 -1.63 -9.72 -16.04
CA LEU A 367 -2.90 -10.37 -16.35
C LEU A 367 -3.74 -10.76 -15.13
N TYR A 368 -3.11 -11.11 -14.01
CA TYR A 368 -3.81 -11.67 -12.85
C TYR A 368 -3.70 -10.80 -11.60
N ILE A 369 -2.53 -10.24 -11.30
CA ILE A 369 -2.38 -9.32 -10.15
C ILE A 369 -3.10 -8.00 -10.45
N SER A 370 -3.02 -7.48 -11.67
CA SER A 370 -3.83 -6.35 -12.11
C SER A 370 -5.33 -6.61 -11.91
N MET A 371 -5.82 -7.79 -12.31
CA MET A 371 -7.21 -8.20 -12.11
C MET A 371 -7.58 -8.31 -10.62
N PHE A 372 -6.67 -8.80 -9.77
CA PHE A 372 -6.89 -8.82 -8.32
C PHE A 372 -7.18 -7.41 -7.77
N TYR A 373 -6.41 -6.39 -8.15
CA TYR A 373 -6.67 -5.02 -7.72
C TYR A 373 -7.98 -4.45 -8.28
N LYS A 374 -8.35 -4.81 -9.51
CA LYS A 374 -9.65 -4.43 -10.10
C LYS A 374 -10.82 -5.04 -9.31
N MET A 375 -10.69 -6.29 -8.90
CA MET A 375 -11.65 -7.00 -8.05
C MET A 375 -11.84 -6.30 -6.70
N LEU A 376 -10.78 -5.72 -6.11
CA LEU A 376 -10.89 -4.95 -4.86
C LEU A 376 -11.75 -3.69 -5.03
N ILE A 377 -11.59 -2.97 -6.14
CA ILE A 377 -12.41 -1.79 -6.45
C ILE A 377 -13.88 -2.19 -6.64
N ALA A 378 -14.13 -3.29 -7.35
CA ALA A 378 -15.48 -3.84 -7.55
C ALA A 378 -16.12 -4.25 -6.20
N SER A 379 -15.35 -4.85 -5.30
CA SER A 379 -15.84 -5.22 -3.97
C SER A 379 -16.17 -4.00 -3.10
N MET A 380 -15.42 -2.90 -3.23
CA MET A 380 -15.81 -1.64 -2.59
C MET A 380 -17.11 -1.07 -3.16
N LEU A 381 -17.36 -1.21 -4.47
CA LEU A 381 -18.63 -0.81 -5.08
C LEU A 381 -19.79 -1.65 -4.55
N ASP A 382 -19.62 -2.98 -4.39
CA ASP A 382 -20.63 -3.85 -3.76
C ASP A 382 -20.95 -3.38 -2.33
N ARG A 383 -19.94 -3.09 -1.51
CA ARG A 383 -20.13 -2.54 -0.16
C ARG A 383 -20.84 -1.19 -0.16
N ALA A 384 -20.56 -0.34 -1.15
CA ALA A 384 -21.28 0.93 -1.33
C ALA A 384 -22.76 0.71 -1.62
N ILE A 385 -23.09 -0.25 -2.50
CA ILE A 385 -24.47 -0.63 -2.83
C ILE A 385 -25.19 -1.18 -1.59
N ILE A 386 -24.54 -2.07 -0.82
CA ILE A 386 -25.09 -2.61 0.44
C ILE A 386 -25.44 -1.48 1.42
N TRP A 387 -24.57 -0.50 1.58
CA TRP A 387 -24.83 0.64 2.48
C TRP A 387 -25.98 1.54 1.98
N GLN A 388 -26.10 1.71 0.65
CA GLN A 388 -27.21 2.44 0.05
C GLN A 388 -28.55 1.72 0.23
N ILE A 389 -28.59 0.38 0.08
CA ILE A 389 -29.81 -0.44 0.27
C ILE A 389 -30.36 -0.29 1.70
N GLN A 390 -29.52 -0.03 2.69
CA GLN A 390 -29.93 0.19 4.07
C GLN A 390 -30.58 1.57 4.31
N GLN A 391 -30.47 2.50 3.36
CA GLN A 391 -31.08 3.81 3.50
C GLN A 391 -32.59 3.76 3.26
N PRO A 392 -33.40 4.54 3.99
CA PRO A 392 -34.87 4.53 3.88
C PRO A 392 -35.43 4.85 2.47
N SER A 393 -34.70 5.68 1.72
CA SER A 393 -35.10 6.16 0.38
C SER A 393 -34.51 5.33 -0.77
N ALA A 394 -33.98 4.14 -0.49
CA ALA A 394 -33.28 3.33 -1.50
C ALA A 394 -34.23 2.76 -2.55
N ASP A 395 -33.88 2.87 -3.84
CA ASP A 395 -34.45 2.02 -4.89
C ASP A 395 -33.84 0.62 -4.80
N ARG A 396 -34.42 -0.19 -3.90
CA ARG A 396 -33.90 -1.51 -3.58
C ARG A 396 -33.84 -2.43 -4.79
N LYS A 397 -34.86 -2.42 -5.66
CA LYS A 397 -34.93 -3.32 -6.79
C LYS A 397 -33.80 -3.07 -7.80
N LEU A 398 -33.52 -1.80 -8.12
CA LEU A 398 -32.42 -1.43 -9.00
C LEU A 398 -31.07 -1.81 -8.40
N LEU A 399 -30.86 -1.49 -7.12
CA LEU A 399 -29.62 -1.76 -6.42
C LEU A 399 -29.35 -3.25 -6.21
N GLU A 400 -30.37 -4.05 -5.88
CA GLU A 400 -30.25 -5.50 -5.75
C GLU A 400 -29.93 -6.18 -7.09
N ASN A 401 -30.54 -5.75 -8.19
CA ASN A 401 -30.19 -6.24 -9.52
C ASN A 401 -28.73 -5.90 -9.90
N ALA A 402 -28.31 -4.66 -9.69
CA ALA A 402 -26.95 -4.24 -9.94
C ALA A 402 -25.94 -5.04 -9.09
N ARG A 403 -26.28 -5.33 -7.83
CA ARG A 403 -25.46 -6.14 -6.95
C ARG A 403 -25.32 -7.58 -7.43
N ILE A 404 -26.43 -8.22 -7.87
CA ILE A 404 -26.37 -9.59 -8.41
C ILE A 404 -25.46 -9.65 -9.64
N GLU A 405 -25.56 -8.68 -10.54
CA GLU A 405 -24.69 -8.60 -11.72
C GLU A 405 -23.22 -8.43 -11.34
N LEU A 406 -22.94 -7.56 -10.36
CA LEU A 406 -21.58 -7.32 -9.85
C LEU A 406 -21.00 -8.56 -9.16
N GLU A 407 -21.78 -9.25 -8.32
CA GLU A 407 -21.36 -10.46 -7.62
C GLU A 407 -21.00 -11.60 -8.59
N ASN A 408 -21.78 -11.78 -9.68
CA ASN A 408 -21.46 -12.76 -10.71
C ASN A 408 -20.09 -12.48 -11.37
N HIS A 409 -19.81 -11.23 -11.74
CA HIS A 409 -18.51 -10.86 -12.31
C HIS A 409 -17.36 -11.00 -11.29
N LEU A 410 -17.59 -10.66 -10.02
CA LEU A 410 -16.61 -10.85 -8.97
C LEU A 410 -16.26 -12.34 -8.79
N ASP A 411 -17.26 -13.22 -8.82
CA ASP A 411 -17.06 -14.66 -8.72
C ASP A 411 -16.28 -15.19 -9.94
N ASP A 412 -16.59 -14.73 -11.14
CA ASP A 412 -15.87 -15.10 -12.36
C ASP A 412 -14.41 -14.66 -12.31
N TRP A 413 -14.11 -13.42 -11.88
CA TRP A 413 -12.74 -12.92 -11.73
C TRP A 413 -11.95 -13.65 -10.64
N ILE A 414 -12.57 -13.95 -9.51
CA ILE A 414 -11.94 -14.75 -8.44
C ILE A 414 -11.60 -16.14 -8.97
N ASN A 415 -12.53 -16.78 -9.66
CA ASN A 415 -12.32 -18.11 -10.23
C ASN A 415 -11.21 -18.10 -11.29
N ASP A 416 -11.16 -17.07 -12.16
CA ASP A 416 -10.07 -16.92 -13.16
C ASP A 416 -8.70 -16.79 -12.48
N ILE A 417 -8.61 -15.97 -11.43
CA ILE A 417 -7.38 -15.84 -10.64
C ILE A 417 -7.02 -17.18 -9.99
N GLU A 418 -7.94 -17.84 -9.30
CA GLU A 418 -7.67 -19.10 -8.58
C GLU A 418 -7.26 -20.24 -9.51
N GLN A 419 -7.77 -20.27 -10.74
CA GLN A 419 -7.44 -21.29 -11.74
C GLN A 419 -6.08 -21.04 -12.42
N ASN A 420 -5.74 -19.78 -12.72
CA ASN A 420 -4.58 -19.43 -13.52
C ASN A 420 -3.38 -18.95 -12.71
N LEU A 421 -3.59 -18.52 -11.47
CA LEU A 421 -2.55 -18.06 -10.54
C LEU A 421 -2.67 -18.79 -9.19
N PRO A 422 -2.29 -20.08 -9.11
CA PRO A 422 -2.33 -20.82 -7.86
C PRO A 422 -1.58 -20.07 -6.76
N TYR A 423 -2.20 -19.85 -5.62
CA TYR A 423 -1.63 -19.07 -4.54
C TYR A 423 -1.71 -19.76 -3.18
N THR A 424 -0.90 -19.27 -2.26
CA THR A 424 -0.96 -19.64 -0.84
C THR A 424 -0.99 -18.38 0.02
N PRO A 425 -1.80 -18.35 1.12
CA PRO A 425 -1.71 -17.31 2.11
C PRO A 425 -0.40 -17.43 2.88
N ILE A 426 0.21 -16.29 3.19
CA ILE A 426 1.46 -16.24 3.97
C ILE A 426 1.10 -16.15 5.46
N ARG A 427 1.83 -16.89 6.30
CA ARG A 427 1.67 -16.81 7.75
C ARG A 427 2.00 -15.40 8.25
N ILE A 428 1.15 -14.82 9.09
CA ILE A 428 1.34 -13.46 9.61
C ILE A 428 2.70 -13.31 10.30
N ARG A 429 3.14 -14.31 11.08
CA ARG A 429 4.47 -14.32 11.68
C ARG A 429 5.59 -14.11 10.68
N ASN A 430 5.55 -14.80 9.53
CA ASN A 430 6.58 -14.68 8.50
C ASN A 430 6.60 -13.27 7.88
N LEU A 431 5.44 -12.65 7.73
CA LEU A 431 5.33 -11.27 7.25
C LEU A 431 5.94 -10.27 8.25
N VAL A 432 5.63 -10.41 9.53
CA VAL A 432 6.24 -9.57 10.59
C VAL A 432 7.75 -9.81 10.67
N GLN A 433 8.22 -11.06 10.52
CA GLN A 433 9.65 -11.39 10.45
C GLN A 433 10.33 -10.72 9.24
N ALA A 434 9.65 -10.67 8.11
CA ALA A 434 10.19 -10.05 6.89
C ALA A 434 10.31 -8.53 7.04
N GLN A 435 9.31 -7.84 7.59
CA GLN A 435 9.42 -6.41 7.89
C GLN A 435 10.54 -6.12 8.90
N LEU A 436 10.62 -6.88 9.98
CA LEU A 436 11.71 -6.74 10.95
C LEU A 436 13.08 -7.01 10.31
N GLY A 437 13.20 -8.06 9.51
CA GLY A 437 14.44 -8.43 8.83
C GLY A 437 14.93 -7.35 7.86
N ALA A 438 14.01 -6.73 7.09
CA ALA A 438 14.32 -5.61 6.22
C ALA A 438 14.87 -4.42 7.02
N MET A 439 14.19 -4.03 8.10
CA MET A 439 14.65 -2.96 8.99
C MET A 439 16.04 -3.26 9.56
N LEU A 440 16.25 -4.45 10.12
CA LEU A 440 17.54 -4.84 10.72
C LEU A 440 18.69 -4.86 9.70
N THR A 441 18.38 -5.12 8.41
CA THR A 441 19.39 -5.06 7.34
C THR A 441 19.79 -3.62 7.01
N VAL A 442 18.85 -2.68 7.07
CA VAL A 442 19.11 -1.25 6.75
C VAL A 442 19.64 -0.46 7.95
N LEU A 443 19.22 -0.80 9.17
CA LEU A 443 19.51 -0.04 10.40
C LEU A 443 21.00 0.28 10.62
N PRO A 444 22.00 -0.62 10.31
CA PRO A 444 23.41 -0.30 10.42
C PRO A 444 23.89 0.85 9.52
N LYS A 445 23.12 1.23 8.51
CA LYS A 445 23.44 2.33 7.57
C LYS A 445 22.96 3.69 8.07
N VAL A 446 22.10 3.72 9.07
CA VAL A 446 21.51 4.96 9.59
C VAL A 446 22.59 5.82 10.26
N GLY A 447 22.78 7.04 9.73
CA GLY A 447 23.75 8.01 10.25
C GLY A 447 25.23 7.64 10.00
N CYS A 448 25.50 6.85 8.95
CA CYS A 448 26.85 6.56 8.47
C CYS A 448 27.31 7.60 7.45
#